data_a0a6d894763b97bcfbc03a169105f9e5
#
_entry.id   a0a6d894763b97bcfbc03a169105f9e5
#
_cell.length_a   1.000
_cell.length_b   1.000
_cell.length_c   1.000
_cell.angle_alpha   90.00
_cell.angle_beta   90.00
_cell.angle_gamma   90.00
#
_symmetry.space_group_name_H-M   'P 1'
#
loop_
_entity.id
_entity.type
_entity.pdbx_description
1 polymer ?
#
loop_
_entity_poly.entity_id
_entity_poly.type
_entity_poly.pdbx_seq_one_letter_code
_entity_poly.pdbx_strand_id
1 'polypeptide(L)'
;FGSVFEMGETNHKNKFSEEEVMTSISPSPNDYVVSKRLFSRFVNSYKKSFKHWHFIIPTIYGQGEDSNRLIPYTIHSIQQSKTLHFTSGSQVRQYLHVDDAVNALFHAINKALPSGIYNLESTDILSVKEVVSTIFSQLNQPIPNGCFGSTSRSDEKMLYLALDGSKLKSMIGEYQTIVLKNSILCY
;
A
#
# COMPACT_ATOMS: atom_id res chain seq x y z
N PHE A 1 -8.57 3.29 -10.02
CA PHE A 1 -7.58 2.58 -9.21
C PHE A 1 -8.24 1.59 -8.28
N GLY A 2 -7.70 0.36 -8.24
CA GLY A 2 -7.93 -0.63 -7.22
C GLY A 2 -6.95 -0.49 -6.05
N SER A 3 -6.99 -1.45 -5.12
CA SER A 3 -6.17 -1.46 -3.91
C SER A 3 -5.74 -2.87 -3.53
N VAL A 4 -4.52 -3.03 -3.02
CA VAL A 4 -4.06 -4.29 -2.44
C VAL A 4 -5.01 -4.80 -1.33
N PHE A 5 -5.74 -3.91 -0.68
CA PHE A 5 -6.75 -4.27 0.34
C PHE A 5 -7.90 -5.13 -0.22
N GLU A 6 -8.09 -5.17 -1.54
CA GLU A 6 -9.06 -6.05 -2.19
C GLU A 6 -8.81 -7.54 -1.95
N MET A 7 -7.60 -7.93 -1.56
CA MET A 7 -7.31 -9.29 -1.10
C MET A 7 -8.18 -9.69 0.10
N GLY A 8 -8.50 -8.74 1.00
CA GLY A 8 -9.22 -9.04 2.22
C GLY A 8 -8.36 -9.71 3.29
N GLU A 9 -9.02 -10.38 4.24
CA GLU A 9 -8.34 -11.06 5.35
C GLU A 9 -7.53 -12.25 4.82
N THR A 10 -6.22 -12.18 4.94
CA THR A 10 -5.29 -13.22 4.50
C THR A 10 -4.07 -13.29 5.41
N ASN A 11 -3.56 -14.50 5.60
CA ASN A 11 -2.31 -14.79 6.30
C ASN A 11 -1.22 -15.35 5.38
N HIS A 12 -1.48 -15.46 4.08
CA HIS A 12 -0.48 -15.87 3.10
C HIS A 12 0.61 -14.82 2.99
N LYS A 13 1.86 -15.26 3.00
CA LYS A 13 3.05 -14.38 2.93
C LYS A 13 3.65 -14.29 1.52
N ASN A 14 2.80 -14.38 0.50
CA ASN A 14 3.22 -14.27 -0.90
C ASN A 14 2.76 -12.92 -1.48
N LYS A 15 3.46 -12.46 -2.51
CA LYS A 15 2.96 -11.38 -3.35
C LYS A 15 1.78 -11.89 -4.17
N PHE A 16 0.76 -11.06 -4.34
CA PHE A 16 -0.47 -11.40 -5.04
C PHE A 16 -0.45 -10.90 -6.48
N SER A 17 -0.71 -11.78 -7.43
CA SER A 17 -0.93 -11.44 -8.84
C SER A 17 -2.23 -10.66 -9.05
N GLU A 18 -2.40 -10.04 -10.21
CA GLU A 18 -3.64 -9.38 -10.60
C GLU A 18 -4.85 -10.34 -10.54
N GLU A 19 -4.66 -11.59 -10.95
CA GLU A 19 -5.71 -12.60 -10.94
C GLU A 19 -6.14 -12.94 -9.51
N GLU A 20 -5.19 -13.16 -8.60
CA GLU A 20 -5.51 -13.45 -7.20
C GLU A 20 -6.26 -12.29 -6.53
N VAL A 21 -5.87 -11.04 -6.80
CA VAL A 21 -6.61 -9.86 -6.30
C VAL A 21 -8.03 -9.83 -6.86
N MET A 22 -8.18 -10.05 -8.17
CA MET A 22 -9.46 -9.97 -8.87
C MET A 22 -10.43 -11.09 -8.49
N THR A 23 -9.93 -12.26 -8.11
CA THR A 23 -10.74 -13.44 -7.77
C THR A 23 -10.90 -13.67 -6.27
N SER A 24 -10.21 -12.88 -5.42
CA SER A 24 -10.25 -13.07 -3.97
C SER A 24 -11.66 -13.05 -3.40
N ILE A 25 -12.00 -14.09 -2.63
CA ILE A 25 -13.25 -14.24 -1.88
C ILE A 25 -13.03 -14.15 -0.37
N SER A 26 -11.81 -13.81 0.06
CA SER A 26 -11.48 -13.64 1.48
C SER A 26 -12.40 -12.63 2.15
N PRO A 27 -12.73 -12.77 3.44
CA PRO A 27 -13.58 -11.82 4.16
C PRO A 27 -13.11 -10.38 4.01
N SER A 28 -14.04 -9.46 3.81
CA SER A 28 -13.77 -8.03 3.71
C SER A 28 -14.01 -7.37 5.07
N PRO A 29 -13.04 -6.66 5.64
CA PRO A 29 -13.18 -6.09 6.99
C PRO A 29 -14.06 -4.84 7.05
N ASN A 30 -14.33 -4.20 5.90
CA ASN A 30 -15.09 -2.94 5.85
C ASN A 30 -15.61 -2.63 4.43
N ASP A 31 -16.47 -1.61 4.34
CA ASP A 31 -17.13 -1.20 3.09
C ASP A 31 -16.15 -0.66 2.04
N TYR A 32 -15.00 -0.11 2.46
CA TYR A 32 -13.96 0.32 1.53
C TYR A 32 -13.46 -0.85 0.68
N VAL A 33 -13.12 -1.97 1.32
CA VAL A 33 -12.66 -3.19 0.62
C VAL A 33 -13.74 -3.72 -0.31
N VAL A 34 -15.00 -3.75 0.16
CA VAL A 34 -16.15 -4.18 -0.66
C VAL A 34 -16.29 -3.31 -1.89
N SER A 35 -16.31 -1.98 -1.72
CA SER A 35 -16.48 -1.03 -2.83
C SER A 35 -15.37 -1.15 -3.88
N LYS A 36 -14.11 -1.29 -3.43
CA LYS A 36 -12.96 -1.46 -4.33
C LYS A 36 -13.05 -2.78 -5.12
N ARG A 37 -13.39 -3.90 -4.45
CA ARG A 37 -13.62 -5.18 -5.14
C ARG A 37 -14.70 -5.10 -6.19
N LEU A 38 -15.84 -4.53 -5.86
CA LEU A 38 -16.96 -4.39 -6.80
C LEU A 38 -16.53 -3.58 -8.02
N PHE A 39 -15.86 -2.45 -7.79
CA PHE A 39 -15.38 -1.59 -8.88
C PHE A 39 -14.35 -2.28 -9.76
N SER A 40 -13.34 -2.92 -9.18
CA SER A 40 -12.29 -3.60 -9.93
C SER A 40 -12.85 -4.76 -10.76
N ARG A 41 -13.78 -5.56 -10.18
CA ARG A 41 -14.45 -6.64 -10.90
C ARG A 41 -15.34 -6.11 -12.03
N PHE A 42 -16.07 -5.01 -11.79
CA PHE A 42 -16.83 -4.34 -12.84
C PHE A 42 -15.91 -3.88 -13.98
N VAL A 43 -14.78 -3.23 -13.66
CA VAL A 43 -13.79 -2.80 -14.64
C VAL A 43 -13.24 -3.99 -15.42
N ASN A 44 -12.97 -5.11 -14.78
CA ASN A 44 -12.43 -6.31 -15.43
C ASN A 44 -13.45 -6.97 -16.37
N SER A 45 -14.72 -7.06 -15.97
CA SER A 45 -15.76 -7.75 -16.72
C SER A 45 -16.40 -6.90 -17.81
N TYR A 46 -16.37 -5.57 -17.67
CA TYR A 46 -17.05 -4.68 -18.60
C TYR A 46 -16.27 -4.52 -19.92
N LYS A 47 -16.89 -4.92 -21.04
CA LYS A 47 -16.34 -4.73 -22.38
C LYS A 47 -16.41 -3.25 -22.76
N LYS A 48 -15.26 -2.63 -22.97
CA LYS A 48 -15.12 -1.19 -23.25
C LYS A 48 -14.79 -0.93 -24.69
N SER A 49 -15.28 0.20 -25.22
CA SER A 49 -14.95 0.71 -26.54
C SER A 49 -13.69 1.61 -26.55
N PHE A 50 -13.10 1.88 -25.41
CA PHE A 50 -11.92 2.74 -25.24
C PHE A 50 -10.79 2.00 -24.50
N LYS A 51 -9.56 2.47 -24.67
CA LYS A 51 -8.41 1.98 -23.89
C LYS A 51 -8.56 2.38 -22.43
N HIS A 52 -8.25 1.46 -21.54
CA HIS A 52 -8.29 1.70 -20.09
C HIS A 52 -7.18 0.92 -19.40
N TRP A 53 -6.65 1.50 -18.35
CA TRP A 53 -5.72 0.84 -17.43
C TRP A 53 -6.28 0.93 -16.02
N HIS A 54 -6.39 -0.20 -15.37
CA HIS A 54 -6.83 -0.28 -13.97
C HIS A 54 -5.65 -0.73 -13.12
N PHE A 55 -5.07 0.20 -12.37
CA PHE A 55 -3.93 -0.09 -11.51
C PHE A 55 -4.41 -0.47 -10.12
N ILE A 56 -3.95 -1.63 -9.63
CA ILE A 56 -4.07 -2.03 -8.24
C ILE A 56 -2.86 -1.45 -7.50
N ILE A 57 -3.11 -0.61 -6.51
CA ILE A 57 -2.04 0.12 -5.82
C ILE A 57 -1.75 -0.50 -4.44
N PRO A 58 -0.47 -0.55 -4.02
CA PRO A 58 -0.07 -0.92 -2.66
C PRO A 58 -0.38 0.23 -1.68
N THR A 59 0.24 0.24 -0.51
CA THR A 59 0.16 1.39 0.41
C THR A 59 1.01 2.53 -0.15
N ILE A 60 0.33 3.57 -0.65
CA ILE A 60 1.01 4.78 -1.13
C ILE A 60 1.35 5.67 0.07
N TYR A 61 2.55 6.26 0.04
CA TYR A 61 3.01 7.25 1.02
C TYR A 61 3.69 8.44 0.33
N GLY A 62 3.81 9.57 1.03
CA GLY A 62 4.49 10.78 0.54
C GLY A 62 3.83 12.06 1.00
N GLN A 63 4.40 13.18 0.61
CA GLN A 63 3.91 14.51 1.00
C GLN A 63 2.44 14.70 0.58
N GLY A 64 1.65 15.29 1.48
CA GLY A 64 0.21 15.50 1.27
C GLY A 64 -0.67 14.34 1.72
N GLU A 65 -0.10 13.29 2.31
CA GLU A 65 -0.85 12.19 2.91
C GLU A 65 -1.68 12.69 4.11
N ASP A 66 -2.87 12.09 4.30
CA ASP A 66 -3.75 12.42 5.43
C ASP A 66 -3.03 12.21 6.77
N SER A 67 -3.14 13.19 7.66
CA SER A 67 -2.46 13.21 8.95
C SER A 67 -2.78 12.04 9.88
N ASN A 68 -3.88 11.32 9.63
CA ASN A 68 -4.29 10.13 10.39
C ASN A 68 -3.64 8.83 9.86
N ARG A 69 -2.91 8.89 8.72
CA ARG A 69 -2.22 7.72 8.20
C ARG A 69 -0.91 7.48 8.95
N LEU A 70 -0.44 6.25 8.93
CA LEU A 70 0.64 5.74 9.79
C LEU A 70 1.86 6.65 9.89
N ILE A 71 2.41 7.07 8.75
CA ILE A 71 3.68 7.83 8.73
C ILE A 71 3.48 9.25 9.27
N PRO A 72 2.56 10.09 8.70
CA PRO A 72 2.36 11.44 9.22
C PRO A 72 1.81 11.44 10.66
N TYR A 73 0.93 10.49 11.03
CA TYR A 73 0.47 10.34 12.41
C TYR A 73 1.65 10.14 13.37
N THR A 74 2.57 9.25 13.02
CA THR A 74 3.73 8.95 13.87
C THR A 74 4.65 10.16 14.00
N ILE A 75 5.01 10.80 12.88
CA ILE A 75 5.89 11.97 12.86
C ILE A 75 5.30 13.13 13.66
N HIS A 76 4.04 13.51 13.39
CA HIS A 76 3.37 14.62 14.07
C HIS A 76 3.19 14.34 15.56
N SER A 77 2.88 13.10 15.95
CA SER A 77 2.74 12.75 17.36
C SER A 77 4.07 12.86 18.12
N ILE A 78 5.16 12.44 17.50
CA ILE A 78 6.51 12.61 18.08
C ILE A 78 6.84 14.10 18.24
N GLN A 79 6.66 14.90 17.18
CA GLN A 79 6.93 16.35 17.19
C GLN A 79 6.10 17.10 18.24
N GLN A 80 4.88 16.65 18.49
CA GLN A 80 3.96 17.27 19.45
C GLN A 80 3.99 16.62 20.83
N SER A 81 4.88 15.68 21.09
CA SER A 81 4.98 14.91 22.34
C SER A 81 3.66 14.26 22.74
N LYS A 82 2.86 13.81 21.77
CA LYS A 82 1.58 13.13 22.01
C LYS A 82 1.78 11.63 22.25
N THR A 83 0.88 11.05 23.04
CA THR A 83 0.84 9.60 23.22
C THR A 83 0.52 8.89 21.91
N LEU A 84 1.28 7.85 21.60
CA LEU A 84 1.13 7.04 20.41
C LEU A 84 0.43 5.74 20.70
N HIS A 85 -0.51 5.37 19.84
CA HIS A 85 -1.27 4.13 19.95
C HIS A 85 -1.24 3.38 18.63
N PHE A 86 -0.67 2.17 18.66
CA PHE A 86 -0.61 1.28 17.50
C PHE A 86 -1.27 -0.06 17.81
N THR A 87 -1.70 -0.76 16.77
CA THR A 87 -2.01 -2.19 16.85
C THR A 87 -0.76 -2.97 17.26
N SER A 88 -0.81 -4.30 17.20
CA SER A 88 0.41 -5.13 17.45
C SER A 88 1.60 -4.73 16.55
N GLY A 89 1.32 -4.08 15.42
CA GLY A 89 2.32 -3.68 14.43
C GLY A 89 2.83 -4.84 13.58
N SER A 90 2.25 -6.02 13.69
CA SER A 90 2.66 -7.22 12.95
C SER A 90 2.18 -7.26 11.50
N GLN A 91 1.20 -6.43 11.13
CA GLN A 91 0.71 -6.36 9.76
C GLN A 91 1.81 -5.89 8.82
N VAL A 92 2.04 -6.66 7.75
CA VAL A 92 3.00 -6.35 6.70
C VAL A 92 2.28 -5.67 5.54
N ARG A 93 2.88 -4.59 5.06
CA ARG A 93 2.38 -3.81 3.91
C ARG A 93 3.52 -3.56 2.93
N GLN A 94 3.17 -3.40 1.68
CA GLN A 94 4.08 -2.95 0.64
C GLN A 94 3.89 -1.43 0.49
N TYR A 95 4.97 -0.66 0.62
CA TYR A 95 4.94 0.80 0.59
C TYR A 95 5.56 1.33 -0.69
N LEU A 96 4.86 2.19 -1.43
CA LEU A 96 5.33 2.81 -2.66
C LEU A 96 5.21 4.33 -2.54
N HIS A 97 6.29 5.05 -2.85
CA HIS A 97 6.25 6.51 -2.84
C HIS A 97 5.33 7.02 -3.94
N VAL A 98 4.59 8.09 -3.66
CA VAL A 98 3.61 8.66 -4.59
C VAL A 98 4.24 9.05 -5.93
N ASP A 99 5.46 9.61 -5.92
CA ASP A 99 6.16 10.00 -7.16
C ASP A 99 6.52 8.80 -8.03
N ASP A 100 6.95 7.67 -7.42
CA ASP A 100 7.20 6.44 -8.16
C ASP A 100 5.92 5.85 -8.74
N ALA A 101 4.80 5.93 -8.00
CA ALA A 101 3.49 5.54 -8.54
C ALA A 101 3.11 6.40 -9.74
N VAL A 102 3.26 7.72 -9.66
CA VAL A 102 3.00 8.65 -10.77
C VAL A 102 3.93 8.37 -11.95
N ASN A 103 5.21 8.14 -11.71
CA ASN A 103 6.18 7.77 -12.76
C ASN A 103 5.77 6.49 -13.49
N ALA A 104 5.34 5.45 -12.76
CA ALA A 104 4.83 4.23 -13.37
C ALA A 104 3.65 4.48 -14.30
N LEU A 105 2.72 5.38 -13.92
CA LEU A 105 1.58 5.76 -14.76
C LEU A 105 2.04 6.49 -16.03
N PHE A 106 2.99 7.42 -15.93
CA PHE A 106 3.54 8.10 -17.12
C PHE A 106 4.27 7.13 -18.04
N HIS A 107 5.03 6.17 -17.49
CA HIS A 107 5.66 5.11 -18.29
C HIS A 107 4.60 4.26 -19.01
N ALA A 108 3.51 3.90 -18.31
CA ALA A 108 2.42 3.14 -18.91
C ALA A 108 1.74 3.89 -20.08
N ILE A 109 1.53 5.20 -19.94
CA ILE A 109 0.98 6.06 -20.99
C ILE A 109 1.94 6.11 -22.18
N ASN A 110 3.23 6.42 -21.94
CA ASN A 110 4.25 6.57 -22.97
C ASN A 110 4.50 5.27 -23.75
N LYS A 111 4.41 4.13 -23.09
CA LYS A 111 4.51 2.79 -23.71
C LYS A 111 3.21 2.34 -24.37
N ALA A 112 2.14 3.12 -24.26
CA ALA A 112 0.82 2.80 -24.82
C ALA A 112 0.35 1.39 -24.45
N LEU A 113 0.43 1.01 -23.19
CA LEU A 113 0.11 -0.34 -22.70
C LEU A 113 -1.23 -0.84 -23.27
N PRO A 114 -1.41 -2.16 -23.45
CA PRO A 114 -2.71 -2.75 -23.71
C PRO A 114 -3.71 -2.41 -22.60
N SER A 115 -5.00 -2.38 -22.93
CA SER A 115 -6.04 -2.29 -21.89
C SER A 115 -5.94 -3.47 -20.93
N GLY A 116 -6.07 -3.23 -19.63
CA GLY A 116 -5.97 -4.29 -18.65
C GLY A 116 -5.84 -3.82 -17.21
N ILE A 117 -5.63 -4.81 -16.35
CA ILE A 117 -5.36 -4.62 -14.93
C ILE A 117 -3.87 -4.84 -14.68
N TYR A 118 -3.28 -3.98 -13.88
CA TYR A 118 -1.86 -3.96 -13.59
C TYR A 118 -1.60 -3.69 -12.10
N ASN A 119 -0.80 -4.52 -11.47
CA ASN A 119 -0.32 -4.28 -10.13
C ASN A 119 0.85 -3.29 -10.15
N LEU A 120 0.80 -2.27 -9.30
CA LEU A 120 1.98 -1.52 -8.89
C LEU A 120 2.64 -2.26 -7.73
N GLU A 121 3.95 -2.49 -7.81
CA GLU A 121 4.68 -3.11 -6.70
C GLU A 121 5.79 -2.20 -6.19
N SER A 122 6.24 -2.48 -4.98
CA SER A 122 7.43 -1.88 -4.36
C SER A 122 8.31 -2.96 -3.74
N THR A 123 9.59 -2.67 -3.59
CA THR A 123 10.53 -3.50 -2.83
C THR A 123 10.40 -3.30 -1.32
N ASP A 124 9.79 -2.19 -0.87
CA ASP A 124 9.59 -1.87 0.54
C ASP A 124 8.40 -2.64 1.12
N ILE A 125 8.64 -3.89 1.52
CA ILE A 125 7.65 -4.76 2.17
C ILE A 125 8.02 -4.83 3.65
N LEU A 126 7.30 -4.07 4.48
CA LEU A 126 7.63 -3.83 5.88
C LEU A 126 6.40 -4.02 6.77
N SER A 127 6.64 -4.49 7.99
CA SER A 127 5.62 -4.44 9.03
C SER A 127 5.38 -3.00 9.51
N VAL A 128 4.20 -2.75 10.05
CA VAL A 128 3.88 -1.47 10.70
C VAL A 128 4.92 -1.14 11.77
N LYS A 129 5.36 -2.15 12.55
CA LYS A 129 6.38 -1.98 13.58
C LYS A 129 7.73 -1.54 13.00
N GLU A 130 8.17 -2.10 11.87
CA GLU A 130 9.42 -1.71 11.21
C GLU A 130 9.36 -0.28 10.70
N VAL A 131 8.23 0.13 10.09
CA VAL A 131 8.03 1.52 9.62
C VAL A 131 8.09 2.49 10.80
N VAL A 132 7.36 2.24 11.87
CA VAL A 132 7.38 3.06 13.09
C VAL A 132 8.79 3.12 13.68
N SER A 133 9.47 1.98 13.80
CA SER A 133 10.84 1.93 14.32
C SER A 133 11.82 2.73 13.47
N THR A 134 11.64 2.73 12.15
CA THR A 134 12.46 3.54 11.24
C THR A 134 12.25 5.04 11.48
N ILE A 135 11.00 5.48 11.68
CA ILE A 135 10.70 6.89 11.99
C ILE A 135 11.37 7.32 13.30
N PHE A 136 11.18 6.54 14.36
CA PHE A 136 11.79 6.84 15.65
C PHE A 136 13.32 6.89 15.57
N SER A 137 13.93 5.94 14.87
CA SER A 137 15.38 5.91 14.67
C SER A 137 15.88 7.15 13.93
N GLN A 138 15.22 7.58 12.88
CA GLN A 138 15.64 8.75 12.09
C GLN A 138 15.43 10.07 12.84
N LEU A 139 14.44 10.14 13.73
CA LEU A 139 14.21 11.29 14.60
C LEU A 139 15.05 11.26 15.88
N ASN A 140 15.92 10.25 16.04
CA ASN A 140 16.72 10.04 17.26
C ASN A 140 15.89 10.02 18.54
N GLN A 141 14.69 9.41 18.49
CA GLN A 141 13.77 9.28 19.62
C GLN A 141 13.62 7.81 20.05
N PRO A 142 13.50 7.53 21.35
CA PRO A 142 13.20 6.19 21.82
C PRO A 142 11.73 5.85 21.57
N ILE A 143 11.44 4.60 21.23
CA ILE A 143 10.06 4.11 21.10
C ILE A 143 9.44 4.01 22.50
N PRO A 144 8.29 4.66 22.75
CA PRO A 144 7.62 4.58 24.06
C PRO A 144 7.18 3.15 24.39
N ASN A 145 7.38 2.73 25.64
CA ASN A 145 6.90 1.45 26.12
C ASN A 145 5.37 1.38 26.02
N GLY A 146 4.84 0.24 25.58
CA GLY A 146 3.39 -0.01 25.51
C GLY A 146 2.63 0.69 24.40
N CYS A 147 3.30 1.37 23.45
CA CYS A 147 2.61 2.01 22.32
C CYS A 147 2.06 0.99 21.32
N PHE A 148 2.65 -0.19 21.19
CA PHE A 148 2.13 -1.30 20.39
C PHE A 148 1.16 -2.17 21.18
N GLY A 149 0.09 -2.64 20.51
CA GLY A 149 -0.97 -3.45 21.12
C GLY A 149 -1.96 -2.63 21.98
N SER A 150 -1.89 -1.29 21.91
CA SER A 150 -2.72 -0.39 22.69
C SER A 150 -4.03 0.01 21.99
N THR A 151 -4.22 -0.39 20.73
CA THR A 151 -5.46 -0.16 19.97
C THR A 151 -5.74 -1.34 19.04
N SER A 152 -6.95 -1.41 18.50
CA SER A 152 -7.38 -2.38 17.49
C SER A 152 -7.91 -1.69 16.24
N ARG A 153 -7.88 -2.38 15.10
CA ARG A 153 -8.40 -1.90 13.82
C ARG A 153 -9.13 -3.02 13.08
N SER A 154 -10.09 -2.65 12.24
CA SER A 154 -10.86 -3.63 11.44
C SER A 154 -9.99 -4.43 10.46
N ASP A 155 -8.86 -3.87 10.03
CA ASP A 155 -7.94 -4.48 9.05
C ASP A 155 -6.81 -5.32 9.69
N GLU A 156 -6.88 -5.60 11.01
CA GLU A 156 -5.83 -6.35 11.71
C GLU A 156 -5.62 -7.77 11.19
N LYS A 157 -6.69 -8.41 10.71
CA LYS A 157 -6.62 -9.77 10.14
C LYS A 157 -6.04 -9.82 8.73
N MET A 158 -5.83 -8.69 8.10
CA MET A 158 -5.07 -8.58 6.85
C MET A 158 -3.57 -8.58 7.17
N LEU A 159 -3.01 -9.75 7.47
CA LEU A 159 -1.66 -9.86 8.04
C LEU A 159 -0.55 -9.54 7.05
N TYR A 160 -0.74 -9.85 5.76
CA TYR A 160 0.28 -9.63 4.73
C TYR A 160 -0.38 -9.15 3.44
N LEU A 161 -0.02 -7.97 2.98
CA LEU A 161 -0.53 -7.38 1.74
C LEU A 161 0.63 -6.85 0.90
N ALA A 162 0.98 -7.58 -0.16
CA ALA A 162 1.96 -7.19 -1.16
C ALA A 162 1.53 -7.65 -2.55
N LEU A 163 1.81 -6.86 -3.57
CA LEU A 163 1.46 -7.11 -4.96
C LEU A 163 2.67 -7.63 -5.75
N ASP A 164 2.43 -8.54 -6.67
CA ASP A 164 3.38 -8.92 -7.71
C ASP A 164 3.15 -8.01 -8.94
N GLY A 165 4.10 -7.14 -9.22
CA GLY A 165 4.08 -6.21 -10.35
C GLY A 165 4.88 -6.69 -11.56
N SER A 166 5.31 -7.94 -11.60
CA SER A 166 6.17 -8.50 -12.65
C SER A 166 5.60 -8.25 -14.04
N LYS A 167 4.28 -8.37 -14.21
CA LYS A 167 3.58 -8.10 -15.46
C LYS A 167 3.81 -6.66 -15.93
N LEU A 168 3.58 -5.67 -15.07
CA LEU A 168 3.78 -4.26 -15.41
C LEU A 168 5.25 -3.97 -15.69
N LYS A 169 6.15 -4.41 -14.81
CA LYS A 169 7.61 -4.22 -14.95
C LYS A 169 8.16 -4.79 -16.24
N SER A 170 7.67 -5.94 -16.69
CA SER A 170 8.09 -6.51 -17.98
C SER A 170 7.77 -5.62 -19.17
N MET A 171 6.79 -4.73 -19.05
CA MET A 171 6.34 -3.85 -20.13
C MET A 171 6.94 -2.44 -20.06
N ILE A 172 7.09 -1.88 -18.86
CA ILE A 172 7.55 -0.49 -18.68
C ILE A 172 8.96 -0.37 -18.12
N GLY A 173 9.55 -1.44 -17.61
CA GLY A 173 10.83 -1.43 -16.88
C GLY A 173 10.65 -1.12 -15.38
N GLU A 174 11.76 -0.96 -14.69
CA GLU A 174 11.75 -0.53 -13.28
C GLU A 174 11.33 0.94 -13.18
N TYR A 175 10.54 1.26 -12.18
CA TYR A 175 9.99 2.60 -11.94
C TYR A 175 10.20 3.08 -10.50
N GLN A 176 10.52 2.17 -9.56
CA GLN A 176 10.79 2.55 -8.19
C GLN A 176 12.21 3.10 -8.06
N THR A 177 12.32 4.35 -7.62
CA THR A 177 13.58 5.04 -7.37
C THR A 177 13.71 5.50 -5.93
N ILE A 178 12.60 5.60 -5.21
CA ILE A 178 12.52 6.12 -3.84
C ILE A 178 12.31 4.96 -2.87
N VAL A 179 13.24 4.81 -1.93
CA VAL A 179 13.16 3.81 -0.85
C VAL A 179 12.65 4.47 0.42
N LEU A 180 11.69 3.83 1.08
CA LEU A 180 11.00 4.37 2.26
C LEU A 180 11.97 4.83 3.34
N LYS A 181 12.98 4.04 3.65
CA LYS A 181 13.98 4.38 4.66
C LYS A 181 14.66 5.73 4.41
N ASN A 182 14.85 6.12 3.16
CA ASN A 182 15.57 7.36 2.79
C ASN A 182 14.63 8.57 2.65
N SER A 183 13.33 8.35 2.52
CA SER A 183 12.33 9.40 2.22
C SER A 183 11.29 9.59 3.33
N ILE A 184 11.33 8.77 4.38
CA ILE A 184 10.28 8.72 5.41
C ILE A 184 10.12 10.03 6.21
N LEU A 185 11.11 10.92 6.19
CA LEU A 185 11.02 12.24 6.83
C LEU A 185 10.77 13.39 5.84
N CYS A 186 10.55 13.11 4.57
CA CYS A 186 10.21 14.11 3.55
C CYS A 186 8.70 14.44 3.58
N TYR A 187 8.17 14.82 4.76
CA TYR A 187 6.76 15.16 5.01
C TYR A 187 6.58 16.63 5.40
#